data_0bc615efc988af9bd744b6da48799798
#
_entry.id   0bc615efc988af9bd744b6da48799798
#
_cell.length_a   1.000
_cell.length_b   1.000
_cell.length_c   1.000
_cell.angle_alpha   90.00
_cell.angle_beta   90.00
_cell.angle_gamma   90.00
#
_symmetry.space_group_name_H-M   'P 1'
#
loop_
_entity.id
_entity.type
_entity.pdbx_description
1 polymer ?
#
loop_
_entity_poly.entity_id
_entity_poly.type
_entity_poly.pdbx_seq_one_letter_code
_entity_poly.pdbx_strand_id
1 'polypeptide(L)'
;IYAETTMCLSNAMAANINLDFGLMTLAAAGTSIPTDGVYFRINSAGIIGVINSNGTETTTSAMAFTQSINVFNKFLICISQSEIEFWIDDVLMKSGNRGNGVSQPMYAASAPFAIRHHNTGVAGAVVQGKFGGYSVSEGDVDTNRLWASAMAGQGLSGIQGASGMTQGQTANNANSA
;
A
#
# COMPACT_ATOMS: atom_id res chain seq x y z
N ILE A 1 7.56 -8.01 -0.09
CA ILE A 1 6.23 -7.77 -0.68
C ILE A 1 6.07 -6.27 -0.86
N TYR A 2 5.51 -5.88 -2.00
CA TYR A 2 5.14 -4.53 -2.34
C TYR A 2 3.66 -4.49 -2.68
N ALA A 3 2.93 -3.56 -2.08
CA ALA A 3 1.55 -3.29 -2.43
C ALA A 3 1.43 -1.79 -2.76
N GLU A 4 1.10 -1.51 -4.00
CA GLU A 4 0.98 -0.14 -4.51
C GLU A 4 -0.44 0.13 -5.00
N THR A 5 -0.91 1.34 -4.78
CA THR A 5 -2.17 1.84 -5.35
C THR A 5 -2.09 3.34 -5.57
N THR A 6 -2.89 3.84 -6.48
CA THR A 6 -3.16 5.28 -6.60
C THR A 6 -4.56 5.59 -6.10
N MET A 7 -4.70 6.64 -5.33
CA MET A 7 -5.98 7.02 -4.75
C MET A 7 -6.12 8.55 -4.62
N CYS A 8 -7.33 9.05 -4.77
CA CYS A 8 -7.67 10.42 -4.37
C CYS A 8 -8.96 10.45 -3.55
N LEU A 9 -9.12 11.50 -2.76
CA LEU A 9 -10.37 11.85 -2.12
C LEU A 9 -11.12 12.89 -2.95
N SER A 10 -12.43 12.72 -3.11
CA SER A 10 -13.28 13.72 -3.75
C SER A 10 -13.71 14.84 -2.80
N ASN A 11 -13.58 14.62 -1.50
CA ASN A 11 -13.88 15.57 -0.43
C ASN A 11 -13.07 15.22 0.82
N ALA A 12 -12.95 16.17 1.72
CA ALA A 12 -12.21 15.97 2.97
C ALA A 12 -12.82 14.86 3.83
N MET A 13 -11.97 14.16 4.58
CA MET A 13 -12.41 13.13 5.52
C MET A 13 -13.26 13.76 6.62
N ALA A 14 -14.44 13.21 6.83
CA ALA A 14 -15.33 13.61 7.90
C ALA A 14 -15.02 12.85 9.21
N ALA A 15 -15.48 13.38 10.32
CA ALA A 15 -15.38 12.72 11.61
C ALA A 15 -16.09 11.34 11.58
N ASN A 16 -15.57 10.42 12.36
CA ASN A 16 -16.08 9.06 12.51
C ASN A 16 -16.08 8.22 11.21
N ILE A 17 -15.25 8.59 10.25
CA ILE A 17 -15.05 7.81 9.02
C ILE A 17 -13.59 7.39 8.94
N ASN A 18 -13.38 6.10 8.66
CA ASN A 18 -12.09 5.55 8.29
C ASN A 18 -12.15 4.97 6.87
N LEU A 19 -11.15 5.27 6.08
CA LEU A 19 -10.88 4.64 4.80
C LEU A 19 -9.56 3.87 4.92
N ASP A 20 -9.66 2.55 4.91
CA ASP A 20 -8.53 1.63 5.01
C ASP A 20 -8.26 1.02 3.63
N PHE A 21 -7.01 0.93 3.21
CA PHE A 21 -6.61 0.27 1.96
C PHE A 21 -5.18 -0.27 2.04
N GLY A 22 -4.98 -1.45 1.50
CA GLY A 22 -3.72 -2.17 1.51
C GLY A 22 -3.93 -3.68 1.61
N LEU A 23 -2.95 -4.37 2.14
CA LEU A 23 -3.00 -5.82 2.34
C LEU A 23 -3.72 -6.13 3.64
N MET A 24 -4.92 -6.72 3.57
CA MET A 24 -5.66 -7.05 4.79
C MET A 24 -6.63 -8.20 4.60
N THR A 25 -6.79 -8.98 5.66
CA THR A 25 -7.84 -9.98 5.80
C THR A 25 -9.02 -9.35 6.51
N LEU A 26 -10.11 -9.13 5.79
CA LEU A 26 -11.31 -8.53 6.34
C LEU A 26 -12.01 -9.51 7.29
N ALA A 27 -12.52 -8.99 8.40
CA ALA A 27 -13.38 -9.74 9.28
C ALA A 27 -14.74 -10.03 8.59
N ALA A 28 -15.41 -11.12 8.99
CA ALA A 28 -16.71 -11.50 8.43
C ALA A 28 -17.78 -10.41 8.65
N ALA A 29 -17.72 -9.69 9.77
CA ALA A 29 -18.55 -8.51 10.01
C ALA A 29 -17.85 -7.27 9.49
N GLY A 30 -18.43 -6.58 8.50
CA GLY A 30 -17.82 -5.39 7.88
C GLY A 30 -17.55 -4.20 8.83
N THR A 31 -18.12 -4.22 10.03
CA THR A 31 -17.89 -3.23 11.09
C THR A 31 -16.68 -3.56 11.97
N SER A 32 -16.22 -4.80 11.97
CA SER A 32 -15.07 -5.24 12.75
C SER A 32 -13.77 -4.80 12.09
N ILE A 33 -12.73 -4.58 12.90
CA ILE A 33 -11.38 -4.34 12.38
C ILE A 33 -10.92 -5.56 11.55
N PRO A 34 -10.04 -5.40 10.56
CA PRO A 34 -9.42 -6.53 9.88
C PRO A 34 -8.77 -7.47 10.90
N THR A 35 -8.71 -8.74 10.61
CA THR A 35 -8.05 -9.71 11.50
C THR A 35 -6.55 -9.67 11.38
N ASP A 36 -6.05 -9.38 10.18
CA ASP A 36 -4.62 -9.27 9.87
C ASP A 36 -4.40 -8.29 8.75
N GLY A 37 -3.20 -7.71 8.68
CA GLY A 37 -2.79 -6.94 7.53
C GLY A 37 -1.83 -5.79 7.80
N VAL A 38 -1.44 -5.16 6.70
CA VAL A 38 -0.67 -3.92 6.67
C VAL A 38 -1.35 -2.99 5.68
N TYR A 39 -1.79 -1.85 6.15
CA TYR A 39 -2.62 -0.95 5.35
C TYR A 39 -2.50 0.51 5.79
N PHE A 40 -2.81 1.40 4.87
CA PHE A 40 -3.04 2.81 5.20
C PHE A 40 -4.44 2.98 5.75
N ARG A 41 -4.57 3.87 6.73
CA ARG A 41 -5.84 4.39 7.21
C ARG A 41 -5.87 5.90 7.05
N ILE A 42 -6.89 6.40 6.39
CA ILE A 42 -7.19 7.83 6.31
C ILE A 42 -8.43 8.13 7.14
N ASN A 43 -8.34 9.12 7.99
CA ASN A 43 -9.45 9.63 8.78
C ASN A 43 -9.34 11.16 8.93
N SER A 44 -10.21 11.77 9.73
CA SER A 44 -10.19 13.22 9.96
C SER A 44 -8.94 13.74 10.68
N ALA A 45 -8.15 12.86 11.31
CA ALA A 45 -6.89 13.22 11.97
C ALA A 45 -5.68 13.10 11.03
N GLY A 46 -5.85 12.55 9.80
CA GLY A 46 -4.80 12.41 8.81
C GLY A 46 -4.60 10.98 8.31
N ILE A 47 -3.41 10.71 7.83
CA ILE A 47 -3.02 9.41 7.28
C ILE A 47 -2.09 8.72 8.27
N ILE A 48 -2.36 7.47 8.57
CA ILE A 48 -1.53 6.60 9.41
C ILE A 48 -1.27 5.26 8.71
N GLY A 49 -0.17 4.61 9.05
CA GLY A 49 0.08 3.22 8.75
C GLY A 49 -0.48 2.35 9.87
N VAL A 50 -1.12 1.25 9.51
CA VAL A 50 -1.66 0.26 10.45
C VAL A 50 -1.04 -1.08 10.18
N ILE A 51 -0.57 -1.72 11.23
CA ILE A 51 -0.10 -3.10 11.23
C ILE A 51 -1.04 -3.87 12.16
N ASN A 52 -1.74 -4.83 11.61
CA ASN A 52 -2.69 -5.65 12.35
C ASN A 52 -2.21 -7.10 12.39
N SER A 53 -2.20 -7.68 13.57
CA SER A 53 -1.87 -9.06 13.78
C SER A 53 -2.90 -9.71 14.70
N ASN A 54 -3.61 -10.69 14.20
CA ASN A 54 -4.64 -11.41 14.93
C ASN A 54 -5.66 -10.48 15.63
N GLY A 55 -6.13 -9.46 14.92
CA GLY A 55 -7.11 -8.49 15.42
C GLY A 55 -6.54 -7.41 16.34
N THR A 56 -5.22 -7.36 16.54
CA THR A 56 -4.57 -6.32 17.32
C THR A 56 -3.88 -5.33 16.41
N GLU A 57 -4.35 -4.08 16.40
CA GLU A 57 -3.78 -3.01 15.59
C GLU A 57 -2.64 -2.30 16.33
N THR A 58 -1.53 -2.12 15.63
CA THR A 58 -0.46 -1.18 15.97
C THR A 58 -0.44 -0.09 14.91
N THR A 59 -0.44 1.16 15.31
CA THR A 59 -0.51 2.30 14.39
C THR A 59 0.74 3.15 14.46
N THR A 60 1.13 3.72 13.33
CA THR A 60 2.15 4.77 13.31
C THR A 60 1.53 6.08 13.84
N SER A 61 2.39 7.05 14.16
CA SER A 61 1.92 8.43 14.28
C SER A 61 1.42 8.94 12.92
N ALA A 62 0.62 10.00 12.92
CA ALA A 62 0.15 10.62 11.69
C ALA A 62 1.34 11.00 10.77
N MET A 63 1.16 10.77 9.50
CA MET A 63 2.12 11.11 8.46
C MET A 63 2.06 12.61 8.18
N ALA A 64 3.22 13.23 7.95
CA ALA A 64 3.30 14.65 7.57
C ALA A 64 2.93 14.83 6.09
N PHE A 65 1.71 14.47 5.74
CA PHE A 65 1.18 14.53 4.38
C PHE A 65 -0.26 15.04 4.41
N THR A 66 -0.54 16.00 3.56
CA THR A 66 -1.90 16.55 3.39
C THR A 66 -2.39 16.17 2.00
N GLN A 67 -3.39 15.31 1.93
CA GLN A 67 -3.97 14.91 0.67
C GLN A 67 -4.84 16.02 0.09
N SER A 68 -4.50 16.46 -1.11
CA SER A 68 -5.31 17.40 -1.86
C SER A 68 -6.55 16.71 -2.44
N ILE A 69 -7.70 17.40 -2.40
CA ILE A 69 -8.95 16.90 -2.96
C ILE A 69 -8.83 16.77 -4.49
N ASN A 70 -9.32 15.67 -5.03
CA ASN A 70 -9.29 15.32 -6.45
C ASN A 70 -7.87 15.21 -7.06
N VAL A 71 -6.84 15.08 -6.23
CA VAL A 71 -5.47 14.78 -6.67
C VAL A 71 -5.16 13.33 -6.34
N PHE A 72 -4.76 12.57 -7.36
CA PHE A 72 -4.29 11.20 -7.16
C PHE A 72 -2.87 11.22 -6.61
N ASN A 73 -2.68 10.52 -5.51
CA ASN A 73 -1.39 10.24 -4.92
C ASN A 73 -1.10 8.75 -4.98
N LYS A 74 0.15 8.40 -5.06
CA LYS A 74 0.64 7.04 -5.04
C LYS A 74 0.94 6.62 -3.61
N PHE A 75 0.39 5.50 -3.20
CA PHE A 75 0.61 4.87 -1.89
C PHE A 75 1.30 3.54 -2.08
N LEU A 76 2.39 3.32 -1.37
CA LEU A 76 3.15 2.10 -1.45
C LEU A 76 3.45 1.57 -0.04
N ILE A 77 3.21 0.29 0.15
CA ILE A 77 3.59 -0.47 1.33
C ILE A 77 4.72 -1.42 0.92
N CYS A 78 5.85 -1.31 1.60
CA CYS A 78 6.96 -2.25 1.45
C CYS A 78 7.05 -3.11 2.70
N ILE A 79 7.01 -4.42 2.55
CA ILE A 79 7.16 -5.38 3.65
C ILE A 79 8.41 -6.20 3.38
N SER A 80 9.44 -5.98 4.17
CA SER A 80 10.68 -6.75 4.18
C SER A 80 10.69 -7.76 5.33
N GLN A 81 11.79 -8.46 5.52
CA GLN A 81 11.97 -9.36 6.66
C GLN A 81 12.07 -8.60 7.99
N SER A 82 12.59 -7.40 7.99
CA SER A 82 12.88 -6.60 9.17
C SER A 82 11.98 -5.39 9.38
N GLU A 83 11.46 -4.82 8.29
CA GLU A 83 10.77 -3.54 8.31
C GLU A 83 9.48 -3.55 7.48
N ILE A 84 8.58 -2.68 7.88
CA ILE A 84 7.41 -2.29 7.12
C ILE A 84 7.52 -0.79 6.88
N GLU A 85 7.45 -0.39 5.62
CA GLU A 85 7.56 0.99 5.22
C GLU A 85 6.28 1.46 4.52
N PHE A 86 5.90 2.69 4.81
CA PHE A 86 4.77 3.39 4.19
C PHE A 86 5.28 4.59 3.41
N TRP A 87 5.03 4.59 2.12
CA TRP A 87 5.49 5.61 1.18
C TRP A 87 4.31 6.31 0.52
N ILE A 88 4.42 7.62 0.31
CA ILE A 88 3.46 8.41 -0.45
C ILE A 88 4.24 9.24 -1.47
N ASP A 89 3.87 9.14 -2.75
CA ASP A 89 4.53 9.85 -3.87
C ASP A 89 6.05 9.69 -3.85
N ASP A 90 6.52 8.45 -3.66
CA ASP A 90 7.94 8.06 -3.58
C ASP A 90 8.70 8.65 -2.38
N VAL A 91 8.02 9.24 -1.41
CA VAL A 91 8.61 9.72 -0.16
C VAL A 91 8.30 8.76 0.97
N LEU A 92 9.34 8.31 1.69
CA LEU A 92 9.16 7.49 2.90
C LEU A 92 8.52 8.34 4.00
N MET A 93 7.28 7.99 4.35
CA MET A 93 6.53 8.67 5.40
C MET A 93 6.76 8.08 6.77
N LYS A 94 6.74 6.77 6.87
CA LYS A 94 6.93 6.03 8.13
C LYS A 94 7.53 4.67 7.86
N SER A 95 8.37 4.21 8.80
CA SER A 95 8.80 2.83 8.89
C SER A 95 8.47 2.26 10.27
N GLY A 96 8.20 0.99 10.31
CA GLY A 96 7.97 0.23 11.53
C GLY A 96 8.83 -1.02 11.56
N ASN A 97 9.45 -1.30 12.70
CA ASN A 97 10.26 -2.50 12.85
C ASN A 97 9.34 -3.74 12.98
N ARG A 98 9.56 -4.73 12.15
CA ARG A 98 8.82 -6.00 12.17
C ARG A 98 9.19 -6.91 13.34
N GLY A 99 10.26 -6.60 14.07
CA GLY A 99 11.00 -7.63 14.82
C GLY A 99 11.07 -7.50 16.32
N ASN A 100 10.61 -6.47 16.99
CA ASN A 100 10.79 -6.36 18.43
C ASN A 100 9.48 -6.49 19.21
N GLY A 101 9.04 -7.73 19.44
CA GLY A 101 7.97 -8.03 20.39
C GLY A 101 6.55 -7.73 19.90
N VAL A 102 6.41 -7.19 18.72
CA VAL A 102 5.12 -7.04 18.06
C VAL A 102 4.87 -8.31 17.27
N SER A 103 3.72 -8.92 17.48
CA SER A 103 3.23 -10.06 16.72
C SER A 103 3.51 -9.82 15.24
N GLN A 104 3.99 -10.84 14.55
CA GLN A 104 4.31 -10.72 13.13
C GLN A 104 3.09 -10.21 12.36
N PRO A 105 3.23 -9.17 11.54
CA PRO A 105 2.14 -8.75 10.68
C PRO A 105 1.79 -9.93 9.76
N MET A 106 0.52 -10.06 9.46
CA MET A 106 0.00 -11.14 8.63
C MET A 106 0.22 -12.53 9.27
N TYR A 107 -0.43 -12.75 10.39
CA TYR A 107 -0.58 -14.09 10.97
C TYR A 107 -1.36 -15.03 10.04
N ALA A 108 -2.25 -14.47 9.23
CA ALA A 108 -2.97 -15.21 8.21
C ALA A 108 -2.08 -15.55 7.01
N ALA A 109 -2.29 -16.73 6.42
CA ALA A 109 -1.53 -17.22 5.27
C ALA A 109 -1.73 -16.39 3.99
N SER A 110 -2.72 -15.52 3.94
CA SER A 110 -2.96 -14.62 2.82
C SER A 110 -3.64 -13.32 3.27
N ALA A 111 -3.16 -12.22 2.75
CA ALA A 111 -3.75 -10.91 2.91
C ALA A 111 -3.95 -10.28 1.52
N PRO A 112 -5.14 -10.39 0.92
CA PRO A 112 -5.41 -9.75 -0.36
C PRO A 112 -5.35 -8.23 -0.24
N PHE A 113 -5.10 -7.55 -1.36
CA PHE A 113 -5.34 -6.11 -1.40
C PHE A 113 -6.85 -5.86 -1.24
N ALA A 114 -7.20 -5.05 -0.26
CA ALA A 114 -8.58 -4.72 0.03
C ALA A 114 -8.74 -3.23 0.34
N ILE A 115 -9.95 -2.75 0.13
CA ILE A 115 -10.39 -1.40 0.47
C ILE A 115 -11.56 -1.53 1.43
N ARG A 116 -11.50 -0.81 2.52
CA ARG A 116 -12.54 -0.79 3.54
C ARG A 116 -12.90 0.65 3.88
N HIS A 117 -14.16 0.98 3.73
CA HIS A 117 -14.73 2.24 4.19
C HIS A 117 -15.72 1.95 5.30
N HIS A 118 -15.51 2.51 6.49
CA HIS A 118 -16.39 2.24 7.62
C HIS A 118 -16.54 3.43 8.55
N ASN A 119 -17.67 3.46 9.21
CA ASN A 119 -17.99 4.45 10.22
C ASN A 119 -17.65 3.91 11.61
N THR A 120 -16.98 4.71 12.41
CA THR A 120 -16.70 4.43 13.83
C THR A 120 -17.76 5.00 14.76
N GLY A 121 -18.74 5.69 14.20
CA GLY A 121 -19.86 6.33 14.89
C GLY A 121 -20.83 6.93 13.87
N VAL A 122 -21.60 7.92 14.26
CA VAL A 122 -22.45 8.65 13.32
C VAL A 122 -21.57 9.47 12.38
N ALA A 123 -21.61 9.19 11.09
CA ALA A 123 -20.85 9.91 10.07
C ALA A 123 -21.39 11.34 9.90
N GLY A 124 -20.48 12.31 9.90
CA GLY A 124 -20.85 13.73 9.75
C GLY A 124 -21.12 14.13 8.29
N ALA A 125 -20.60 13.38 7.31
CA ALA A 125 -20.74 13.64 5.88
C ALA A 125 -20.41 12.41 5.06
N VAL A 126 -20.78 12.43 3.77
CA VAL A 126 -20.35 11.40 2.81
C VAL A 126 -18.93 11.69 2.37
N VAL A 127 -18.07 10.69 2.43
CA VAL A 127 -16.70 10.72 1.92
C VAL A 127 -16.57 9.74 0.76
N GLN A 128 -15.91 10.18 -0.31
CA GLN A 128 -15.68 9.35 -1.49
C GLN A 128 -14.18 9.25 -1.78
N GLY A 129 -13.68 8.02 -1.87
CA GLY A 129 -12.36 7.69 -2.38
C GLY A 129 -12.45 7.13 -3.80
N LYS A 130 -11.56 7.56 -4.69
CA LYS A 130 -11.40 7.00 -6.03
C LYS A 130 -10.06 6.29 -6.09
N PHE A 131 -10.06 5.07 -6.57
CA PHE A 131 -8.86 4.24 -6.74
C PHE A 131 -8.57 4.06 -8.23
N GLY A 132 -7.35 4.33 -8.63
CA GLY A 132 -6.92 4.21 -10.02
C GLY A 132 -6.42 2.82 -10.41
N GLY A 133 -6.21 1.97 -9.44
CA GLY A 133 -5.69 0.61 -9.61
C GLY A 133 -4.79 0.21 -8.46
N TYR A 134 -4.38 -1.06 -8.44
CA TYR A 134 -3.43 -1.57 -7.47
C TYR A 134 -2.52 -2.62 -8.09
N SER A 135 -1.34 -2.80 -7.51
CA SER A 135 -0.44 -3.91 -7.80
C SER A 135 0.10 -4.51 -6.52
N VAL A 136 0.29 -5.81 -6.53
CA VAL A 136 0.98 -6.53 -5.45
C VAL A 136 2.05 -7.39 -6.09
N SER A 137 3.28 -7.29 -5.61
CA SER A 137 4.41 -8.07 -6.12
C SER A 137 5.29 -8.60 -4.99
N GLU A 138 5.90 -9.73 -5.23
CA GLU A 138 6.96 -10.30 -4.41
C GLU A 138 8.28 -10.18 -5.16
N GLY A 139 9.37 -9.95 -4.43
CA GLY A 139 10.69 -9.91 -4.99
C GLY A 139 11.70 -9.23 -4.07
N ASP A 140 12.92 -9.12 -4.55
CA ASP A 140 13.96 -8.38 -3.85
C ASP A 140 13.59 -6.89 -3.79
N VAL A 141 13.82 -6.31 -2.61
CA VAL A 141 13.45 -4.91 -2.29
C VAL A 141 13.97 -3.93 -3.34
N ASP A 142 15.20 -4.08 -3.75
CA ASP A 142 15.84 -3.15 -4.69
C ASP A 142 15.35 -3.31 -6.12
N THR A 143 15.11 -4.53 -6.56
CA THR A 143 14.63 -4.82 -7.92
C THR A 143 13.19 -4.35 -8.12
N ASN A 144 12.34 -4.50 -7.12
CA ASN A 144 10.94 -4.10 -7.21
C ASN A 144 10.73 -2.58 -7.09
N ARG A 145 11.59 -1.87 -6.36
CA ARG A 145 11.57 -0.41 -6.34
C ARG A 145 11.93 0.18 -7.71
N LEU A 146 12.95 -0.35 -8.34
CA LEU A 146 13.30 -0.01 -9.72
C LEU A 146 12.15 -0.34 -10.68
N TRP A 147 11.45 -1.44 -10.42
CA TRP A 147 10.29 -1.85 -11.20
C TRP A 147 9.11 -0.90 -11.03
N ALA A 148 8.74 -0.59 -9.80
CA ALA A 148 7.63 0.31 -9.51
C ALA A 148 7.90 1.73 -10.05
N SER A 149 9.11 2.25 -9.90
CA SER A 149 9.47 3.56 -10.45
C SER A 149 9.59 3.55 -11.98
N ALA A 150 10.03 2.44 -12.58
CA ALA A 150 10.02 2.28 -14.03
C ALA A 150 8.60 2.20 -14.60
N MET A 151 7.69 1.54 -13.90
CA MET A 151 6.26 1.50 -14.29
C MET A 151 5.59 2.87 -14.21
N ALA A 152 5.93 3.64 -13.18
CA ALA A 152 5.36 4.98 -13.01
C ALA A 152 5.88 6.00 -14.04
N GLY A 153 7.10 5.80 -14.58
CA GLY A 153 7.77 6.79 -15.42
C GLY A 153 7.82 6.49 -16.91
N GLN A 154 7.80 5.23 -17.32
CA GLN A 154 8.19 4.84 -18.68
C GLN A 154 7.22 3.88 -19.40
N GLY A 155 6.14 3.50 -18.78
CA GLY A 155 5.26 2.48 -19.35
C GLY A 155 5.92 1.09 -19.43
N LEU A 156 5.21 0.16 -20.02
CA LEU A 156 5.61 -1.26 -20.11
C LEU A 156 6.99 -1.54 -20.75
N SER A 157 7.50 -0.61 -21.55
CA SER A 157 8.81 -0.77 -22.21
C SER A 157 9.98 -0.67 -21.20
N GLY A 158 9.83 0.08 -20.10
CA GLY A 158 10.85 0.15 -19.04
C GLY A 158 10.92 -1.12 -18.19
N ILE A 159 9.81 -1.80 -18.04
CA ILE A 159 9.73 -3.08 -17.32
C ILE A 159 10.40 -4.19 -18.13
N GLN A 160 10.13 -4.21 -19.43
CA GLN A 160 10.83 -5.14 -20.33
C GLN A 160 12.33 -4.88 -20.31
N GLY A 161 12.77 -3.66 -20.01
CA GLY A 161 14.18 -3.35 -19.82
C GLY A 161 14.82 -4.06 -18.64
N ALA A 162 14.12 -4.21 -17.51
CA ALA A 162 14.68 -4.89 -16.33
C ALA A 162 14.60 -6.43 -16.43
N SER A 163 13.48 -6.98 -16.88
CA SER A 163 13.43 -8.41 -17.27
C SER A 163 13.98 -8.65 -18.67
N GLY A 164 14.05 -7.67 -19.48
CA GLY A 164 14.53 -7.66 -20.85
C GLY A 164 16.04 -7.53 -21.00
N MET A 165 16.78 -7.36 -19.91
CA MET A 165 18.24 -7.65 -19.99
C MET A 165 18.46 -9.10 -20.41
N THR A 166 17.56 -10.00 -20.03
CA THR A 166 17.56 -11.38 -20.54
C THR A 166 17.06 -11.46 -21.98
N GLN A 167 16.10 -10.65 -22.38
CA GLN A 167 15.58 -10.65 -23.76
C GLN A 167 16.49 -9.90 -24.73
N GLY A 168 17.12 -8.82 -24.29
CA GLY A 168 18.13 -8.14 -25.09
C GLY A 168 19.36 -9.02 -25.37
N GLN A 169 19.74 -9.83 -24.42
CA GLN A 169 20.80 -10.82 -24.62
C GLN A 169 20.38 -11.95 -25.57
N THR A 170 19.10 -12.34 -25.51
CA THR A 170 18.60 -13.39 -26.43
C THR A 170 18.44 -12.85 -27.85
N ALA A 171 18.06 -11.61 -28.02
CA ALA A 171 17.95 -10.99 -29.35
C ALA A 171 19.35 -10.78 -30.00
N ASN A 172 20.35 -10.40 -29.20
CA ASN A 172 21.72 -10.26 -29.71
C ASN A 172 22.36 -11.59 -30.04
N ASN A 173 22.01 -12.67 -29.34
CA ASN A 173 22.50 -14.00 -29.66
C ASN A 173 21.81 -14.62 -30.91
N ALA A 174 20.61 -14.17 -31.22
CA ALA A 174 19.92 -14.62 -32.45
C ALA A 174 20.46 -13.96 -33.72
N ASN A 175 21.12 -12.80 -33.60
CA ASN A 175 21.71 -12.10 -34.74
C ASN A 175 23.21 -12.47 -34.99
N SER A 176 23.78 -13.34 -34.17
CA SER A 176 25.18 -13.75 -34.25
C SER A 176 25.36 -15.22 -34.69
N ALA A 177 24.30 -15.85 -35.25
CA ALA A 177 24.32 -17.18 -35.84
C ALA A 177 24.17 -17.13 -37.37
#